data_13d8a2bdab3d3160ff2c99e97fe51628
#
_entry.id   13d8a2bdab3d3160ff2c99e97fe51628
#
_cell.length_a   1.000
_cell.length_b   1.000
_cell.length_c   1.000
_cell.angle_alpha   90.00
_cell.angle_beta   90.00
_cell.angle_gamma   90.00
#
_symmetry.space_group_name_H-M   'P 1'
#
loop_
_entity.id
_entity.type
_entity.pdbx_description
1 polymer ?
#
loop_
_entity_poly.entity_id
_entity_poly.type
_entity_poly.pdbx_seq_one_letter_code
_entity_poly.pdbx_strand_id
1 'polypeptide(L)'
;MPIITQAVAEQAITPFTEDLVHIVQTAWIDWRDGPFAAQMQRKSVRAMMVWNQMITHAKRRFDGRDGIRVETFAPWEGILLGTNVFIRMKKADEKLLSRNYPTRSALAFIDQTQDMFGGIVRLELVYLLDDSETSVDRIVLVQRHKKSVVWMIDLLGEKPMAQNIIPLAEPPGDADGASVAKRIIKPKQEINDDEQDVSAG
;
A
#
# COMPACT_ATOMS: atom_id res chain seq x y z
N MET A 1 11.69 -0.94 13.06
CA MET A 1 11.26 0.29 12.37
C MET A 1 9.92 0.72 12.92
N PRO A 2 9.72 1.98 13.21
CA PRO A 2 8.53 2.39 13.92
C PRO A 2 7.32 2.44 12.99
N ILE A 3 6.31 1.69 13.34
CA ILE A 3 4.93 2.04 13.02
C ILE A 3 4.67 3.32 13.82
N ILE A 4 4.44 4.44 13.15
CA ILE A 4 4.05 5.68 13.84
C ILE A 4 2.56 5.61 14.19
N THR A 5 2.16 6.32 15.24
CA THR A 5 0.73 6.43 15.57
C THR A 5 0.00 7.29 14.55
N GLN A 6 -1.31 7.05 14.38
CA GLN A 6 -2.16 7.86 13.52
C GLN A 6 -2.08 9.35 13.89
N ALA A 7 -2.11 9.67 15.18
CA ALA A 7 -2.06 11.06 15.67
C ALA A 7 -0.75 11.78 15.27
N VAL A 8 0.40 11.09 15.31
CA VAL A 8 1.69 11.65 14.85
C VAL A 8 1.67 11.90 13.35
N ALA A 9 1.12 10.97 12.58
CA ALA A 9 0.98 11.15 11.13
C ALA A 9 0.04 12.30 10.80
N GLU A 10 -1.10 12.39 11.46
CA GLU A 10 -2.09 13.44 11.28
C GLU A 10 -1.50 14.82 11.57
N GLN A 11 -0.81 14.98 12.69
CA GLN A 11 -0.10 16.22 13.01
C GLN A 11 0.90 16.62 11.93
N ALA A 12 1.65 15.66 11.39
CA ALA A 12 2.66 15.91 10.36
C ALA A 12 2.06 16.35 9.02
N ILE A 13 0.89 15.81 8.63
CA ILE A 13 0.28 16.11 7.32
C ILE A 13 -0.71 17.27 7.37
N THR A 14 -1.23 17.65 8.53
CA THR A 14 -2.26 18.72 8.67
C THR A 14 -1.92 19.99 7.88
N PRO A 15 -0.69 20.52 7.89
CA PRO A 15 -0.35 21.72 7.12
C PRO A 15 -0.40 21.54 5.59
N PHE A 16 -0.46 20.30 5.11
CA PHE A 16 -0.37 19.93 3.70
C PHE A 16 -1.59 19.18 3.18
N THR A 17 -2.62 18.99 4.02
CA THR A 17 -3.80 18.17 3.68
C THR A 17 -4.49 18.66 2.42
N GLU A 18 -4.77 19.96 2.32
CA GLU A 18 -5.39 20.55 1.14
C GLU A 18 -4.53 20.38 -0.12
N ASP A 19 -3.21 20.50 0.02
CA ASP A 19 -2.29 20.33 -1.09
C ASP A 19 -2.28 18.88 -1.59
N LEU A 20 -2.27 17.90 -0.67
CA LEU A 20 -2.32 16.48 -1.00
C LEU A 20 -3.63 16.11 -1.72
N VAL A 21 -4.74 16.62 -1.25
CA VAL A 21 -6.06 16.45 -1.90
C VAL A 21 -6.04 17.06 -3.30
N HIS A 22 -5.60 18.31 -3.41
CA HIS A 22 -5.54 19.02 -4.70
C HIS A 22 -4.67 18.29 -5.72
N ILE A 23 -3.50 17.79 -5.32
CA ILE A 23 -2.59 17.03 -6.19
C ILE A 23 -3.31 15.82 -6.81
N VAL A 24 -4.02 15.04 -5.99
CA VAL A 24 -4.71 13.83 -6.46
C VAL A 24 -5.89 14.17 -7.36
N GLN A 25 -6.72 15.14 -6.95
CA GLN A 25 -7.91 15.55 -7.72
C GLN A 25 -7.52 16.15 -9.07
N THR A 26 -6.54 17.06 -9.09
CA THR A 26 -6.09 17.69 -10.33
C THR A 26 -5.44 16.65 -11.27
N ALA A 27 -4.64 15.75 -10.75
CA ALA A 27 -4.05 14.67 -11.56
C ALA A 27 -5.11 13.76 -12.20
N TRP A 28 -6.22 13.52 -11.48
CA TRP A 28 -7.34 12.77 -12.03
C TRP A 28 -8.06 13.55 -13.13
N ILE A 29 -8.32 14.85 -12.92
CA ILE A 29 -8.98 15.74 -13.89
C ILE A 29 -8.13 15.84 -15.16
N ASP A 30 -6.81 16.06 -15.04
CA ASP A 30 -5.89 16.13 -16.16
C ASP A 30 -5.89 14.85 -17.00
N TRP A 31 -6.01 13.70 -16.34
CA TRP A 31 -6.17 12.43 -17.05
C TRP A 31 -7.54 12.35 -17.73
N ARG A 32 -8.63 12.55 -16.99
CA ARG A 32 -10.01 12.34 -17.44
C ARG A 32 -10.35 13.24 -18.63
N ASP A 33 -9.96 14.50 -18.55
CA ASP A 33 -10.27 15.52 -19.55
C ASP A 33 -9.17 15.65 -20.61
N GLY A 34 -8.11 14.85 -20.48
CA GLY A 34 -6.97 14.83 -21.39
C GLY A 34 -7.27 14.12 -22.71
N PRO A 35 -6.54 14.48 -23.80
CA PRO A 35 -6.80 13.97 -25.14
C PRO A 35 -6.54 12.46 -25.29
N PHE A 36 -5.80 11.86 -24.36
CA PHE A 36 -5.40 10.46 -24.43
C PHE A 36 -6.35 9.50 -23.67
N ALA A 37 -7.25 10.01 -22.82
CA ALA A 37 -8.12 9.18 -22.00
C ALA A 37 -8.96 8.20 -22.82
N ALA A 38 -9.55 8.68 -23.92
CA ALA A 38 -10.37 7.85 -24.82
C ALA A 38 -9.56 6.77 -25.57
N GLN A 39 -8.27 6.96 -25.75
CA GLN A 39 -7.39 6.05 -26.49
C GLN A 39 -6.76 4.97 -25.61
N MET A 40 -6.63 5.24 -24.30
CA MET A 40 -5.91 4.38 -23.36
C MET A 40 -6.87 3.52 -22.52
N GLN A 41 -7.31 2.41 -23.10
CA GLN A 41 -8.31 1.54 -22.48
C GLN A 41 -7.82 0.73 -21.27
N ARG A 42 -6.49 0.53 -21.12
CA ARG A 42 -5.94 -0.30 -20.03
C ARG A 42 -5.90 0.47 -18.70
N LYS A 43 -6.52 -0.09 -17.67
CA LYS A 43 -6.52 0.48 -16.30
C LYS A 43 -5.11 0.70 -15.74
N SER A 44 -4.13 -0.13 -16.11
CA SER A 44 -2.73 0.02 -15.69
C SER A 44 -2.07 1.26 -16.30
N VAL A 45 -2.35 1.57 -17.56
CA VAL A 45 -1.84 2.77 -18.24
C VAL A 45 -2.44 4.01 -17.58
N ARG A 46 -3.77 4.03 -17.36
CA ARG A 46 -4.42 5.11 -16.63
C ARG A 46 -3.78 5.35 -15.25
N ALA A 47 -3.58 4.29 -14.47
CA ALA A 47 -2.98 4.42 -13.14
C ALA A 47 -1.55 4.98 -13.20
N MET A 48 -0.78 4.63 -14.25
CA MET A 48 0.57 5.17 -14.47
C MET A 48 0.52 6.65 -14.86
N MET A 49 -0.39 7.04 -15.74
CA MET A 49 -0.55 8.44 -16.17
C MET A 49 -0.99 9.33 -15.02
N VAL A 50 -2.01 8.91 -14.25
CA VAL A 50 -2.45 9.64 -13.06
C VAL A 50 -1.33 9.75 -12.03
N TRP A 51 -0.56 8.68 -11.79
CA TRP A 51 0.60 8.73 -10.91
C TRP A 51 1.65 9.75 -11.39
N ASN A 52 1.97 9.75 -12.69
CA ASN A 52 2.91 10.72 -13.27
C ASN A 52 2.43 12.16 -13.09
N GLN A 53 1.13 12.42 -13.28
CA GLN A 53 0.55 13.75 -13.04
C GLN A 53 0.60 14.12 -11.55
N MET A 54 0.30 13.19 -10.63
CA MET A 54 0.44 13.45 -9.19
C MET A 54 1.87 13.86 -8.82
N ILE A 55 2.89 13.18 -9.34
CA ILE A 55 4.30 13.56 -9.11
C ILE A 55 4.60 14.95 -9.70
N THR A 56 4.11 15.23 -10.90
CA THR A 56 4.31 16.53 -11.55
C THR A 56 3.67 17.67 -10.74
N HIS A 57 2.43 17.48 -10.27
CA HIS A 57 1.75 18.48 -9.43
C HIS A 57 2.43 18.62 -8.08
N ALA A 58 2.88 17.51 -7.47
CA ALA A 58 3.60 17.54 -6.21
C ALA A 58 4.92 18.33 -6.33
N LYS A 59 5.69 18.11 -7.40
CA LYS A 59 6.92 18.88 -7.66
C LYS A 59 6.64 20.38 -7.77
N ARG A 60 5.60 20.76 -8.52
CA ARG A 60 5.22 22.19 -8.69
C ARG A 60 4.70 22.81 -7.39
N ARG A 61 3.91 22.04 -6.63
CA ARG A 61 3.24 22.52 -5.41
C ARG A 61 4.19 22.69 -4.24
N PHE A 62 5.20 21.82 -4.16
CA PHE A 62 6.14 21.77 -3.05
C PHE A 62 7.52 22.36 -3.38
N ASP A 63 7.68 22.94 -4.58
CA ASP A 63 8.91 23.64 -4.94
C ASP A 63 9.17 24.83 -4.00
N GLY A 64 10.36 24.85 -3.41
CA GLY A 64 10.76 25.88 -2.45
C GLY A 64 10.01 25.90 -1.11
N ARG A 65 9.16 24.90 -0.81
CA ARG A 65 8.45 24.82 0.49
C ARG A 65 9.26 24.10 1.54
N ASP A 66 9.35 24.72 2.72
CA ASP A 66 10.01 24.10 3.86
C ASP A 66 9.23 22.88 4.38
N GLY A 67 9.96 21.85 4.79
CA GLY A 67 9.41 20.68 5.46
C GLY A 67 8.72 19.65 4.54
N ILE A 68 8.62 19.91 3.23
CA ILE A 68 8.02 18.98 2.28
C ILE A 68 8.68 19.10 0.90
N ARG A 69 8.94 17.98 0.25
CA ARG A 69 9.47 17.93 -1.13
C ARG A 69 9.16 16.61 -1.80
N VAL A 70 9.30 16.55 -3.11
CA VAL A 70 9.34 15.29 -3.84
C VAL A 70 10.76 14.73 -3.76
N GLU A 71 10.87 13.45 -3.40
CA GLU A 71 12.14 12.75 -3.23
C GLU A 71 12.12 11.41 -3.96
N THR A 72 13.31 10.96 -4.38
CA THR A 72 13.49 9.67 -5.05
C THR A 72 14.40 8.76 -4.23
N PHE A 73 13.81 7.70 -3.71
CA PHE A 73 14.54 6.55 -3.15
C PHE A 73 14.40 5.38 -4.12
N ALA A 74 15.33 5.26 -5.06
CA ALA A 74 15.22 4.32 -6.18
C ALA A 74 14.79 2.90 -5.77
N PRO A 75 13.77 2.30 -6.39
CA PRO A 75 13.02 2.77 -7.57
C PRO A 75 11.77 3.62 -7.23
N TRP A 76 11.65 4.17 -6.05
CA TRP A 76 10.47 4.86 -5.53
C TRP A 76 10.60 6.36 -5.64
N GLU A 77 9.58 7.00 -6.17
CA GLU A 77 9.41 8.46 -6.15
C GLU A 77 8.12 8.79 -5.40
N GLY A 78 8.18 9.81 -4.54
CA GLY A 78 7.07 10.20 -3.67
C GLY A 78 7.35 11.49 -2.92
N ILE A 79 6.56 11.77 -1.92
CA ILE A 79 6.65 12.97 -1.09
C ILE A 79 7.43 12.64 0.18
N LEU A 80 8.43 13.43 0.51
CA LEU A 80 9.15 13.37 1.77
C LEU A 80 8.70 14.53 2.67
N LEU A 81 8.13 14.21 3.83
CA LEU A 81 7.81 15.15 4.89
C LEU A 81 8.98 15.21 5.88
N GLY A 82 9.48 16.42 6.11
CA GLY A 82 10.68 16.60 6.92
C GLY A 82 11.83 15.76 6.38
N THR A 83 12.41 14.94 7.26
CA THR A 83 13.51 14.02 6.93
C THR A 83 13.16 12.54 7.15
N ASN A 84 11.95 12.24 7.64
CA ASN A 84 11.67 10.94 8.25
C ASN A 84 10.36 10.28 7.83
N VAL A 85 9.51 10.90 7.00
CA VAL A 85 8.27 10.29 6.51
C VAL A 85 8.21 10.35 5.00
N PHE A 86 8.23 9.20 4.35
CA PHE A 86 8.11 9.06 2.90
C PHE A 86 6.73 8.54 2.52
N ILE A 87 6.03 9.27 1.66
CA ILE A 87 4.68 9.00 1.20
C ILE A 87 4.70 8.63 -0.27
N ARG A 88 4.29 7.41 -0.59
CA ARG A 88 4.09 6.94 -1.95
C ARG A 88 2.64 7.13 -2.38
N MET A 89 2.40 7.67 -3.58
CA MET A 89 1.05 7.87 -4.13
C MET A 89 0.62 6.69 -5.00
N LYS A 90 -0.61 6.16 -4.80
CA LYS A 90 -1.11 4.96 -5.49
C LYS A 90 -2.63 4.94 -5.63
N LYS A 91 -3.15 4.24 -6.67
CA LYS A 91 -4.54 3.79 -6.69
C LYS A 91 -4.69 2.59 -5.75
N ALA A 92 -5.75 2.55 -4.95
CA ALA A 92 -6.08 1.42 -4.09
C ALA A 92 -7.42 0.78 -4.48
N ASP A 93 -7.68 -0.38 -3.88
CA ASP A 93 -8.99 -1.04 -3.88
C ASP A 93 -9.79 -0.62 -2.63
N GLU A 94 -11.02 -1.14 -2.50
CA GLU A 94 -11.93 -0.86 -1.39
C GLU A 94 -11.33 -1.18 0.00
N LYS A 95 -10.35 -2.09 0.05
CA LYS A 95 -9.62 -2.43 1.28
C LYS A 95 -8.44 -1.49 1.56
N LEU A 96 -8.33 -0.39 0.83
CA LEU A 96 -7.22 0.57 0.87
C LEU A 96 -5.86 -0.05 0.56
N LEU A 97 -5.84 -1.16 -0.16
CA LEU A 97 -4.62 -1.84 -0.54
C LEU A 97 -4.22 -1.46 -1.97
N SER A 98 -3.05 -0.87 -2.12
CA SER A 98 -2.49 -0.60 -3.44
C SER A 98 -2.14 -1.92 -4.14
N ARG A 99 -2.63 -2.10 -5.38
CA ARG A 99 -2.30 -3.27 -6.19
C ARG A 99 -0.96 -3.04 -6.88
N ASN A 100 0.06 -3.75 -6.44
CA ASN A 100 1.38 -3.74 -7.04
C ASN A 100 1.73 -5.15 -7.51
N TYR A 101 2.52 -5.24 -8.59
CA TYR A 101 3.19 -6.50 -8.90
C TYR A 101 4.09 -6.87 -7.71
N PRO A 102 4.07 -8.11 -7.21
CA PRO A 102 4.75 -8.50 -5.97
C PRO A 102 6.25 -8.68 -6.18
N THR A 103 6.95 -7.62 -6.58
CA THR A 103 8.41 -7.61 -6.64
C THR A 103 9.01 -7.59 -5.23
N ARG A 104 10.25 -8.03 -5.08
CA ARG A 104 10.97 -7.96 -3.80
C ARG A 104 10.90 -6.57 -3.17
N SER A 105 11.18 -5.54 -3.95
CA SER A 105 11.15 -4.16 -3.48
C SER A 105 9.73 -3.71 -3.09
N ALA A 106 8.69 -4.11 -3.85
CA ALA A 106 7.31 -3.81 -3.52
C ALA A 106 6.89 -4.46 -2.20
N LEU A 107 7.29 -5.71 -1.97
CA LEU A 107 7.03 -6.42 -0.72
C LEU A 107 7.80 -5.82 0.46
N ALA A 108 9.07 -5.47 0.26
CA ALA A 108 9.88 -4.80 1.28
C ALA A 108 9.30 -3.43 1.66
N PHE A 109 8.80 -2.65 0.69
CA PHE A 109 8.20 -1.33 0.96
C PHE A 109 7.03 -1.42 1.95
N ILE A 110 6.17 -2.41 1.82
CA ILE A 110 4.99 -2.59 2.68
C ILE A 110 5.30 -3.39 3.95
N ASP A 111 6.47 -3.98 4.07
CA ASP A 111 6.91 -4.68 5.28
C ASP A 111 7.62 -3.72 6.22
N GLN A 112 6.89 -3.18 7.20
CA GLN A 112 7.43 -2.19 8.14
C GLN A 112 8.50 -2.78 9.08
N THR A 113 8.75 -4.09 9.09
CA THR A 113 9.86 -4.68 9.85
C THR A 113 11.20 -4.52 9.15
N GLN A 114 11.22 -4.25 7.84
CA GLN A 114 12.43 -4.04 7.06
C GLN A 114 12.80 -2.56 7.03
N ASP A 115 14.05 -2.23 7.31
CA ASP A 115 14.56 -0.89 7.05
C ASP A 115 15.02 -0.78 5.60
N MET A 116 14.40 0.13 4.84
CA MET A 116 14.76 0.38 3.44
C MET A 116 15.47 1.71 3.23
N PHE A 117 15.23 2.68 4.11
CA PHE A 117 15.63 4.06 3.88
C PHE A 117 16.28 4.70 5.12
N GLY A 118 16.96 3.91 5.95
CA GLY A 118 17.68 4.45 7.12
C GLY A 118 16.76 5.06 8.18
N GLY A 119 15.69 4.36 8.56
CA GLY A 119 14.78 4.81 9.61
C GLY A 119 13.56 5.59 9.13
N ILE A 120 13.43 5.87 7.83
CA ILE A 120 12.30 6.61 7.28
C ILE A 120 11.02 5.78 7.35
N VAL A 121 9.96 6.38 7.90
CA VAL A 121 8.61 5.84 7.94
C VAL A 121 8.01 5.84 6.53
N ARG A 122 7.32 4.77 6.17
CA ARG A 122 6.73 4.60 4.83
C ARG A 122 5.21 4.60 4.93
N LEU A 123 4.60 5.55 4.24
CA LEU A 123 3.15 5.69 4.13
C LEU A 123 2.73 5.58 2.67
N GLU A 124 1.44 5.35 2.44
CA GLU A 124 0.83 5.44 1.12
C GLU A 124 -0.31 6.47 1.15
N LEU A 125 -0.26 7.45 0.26
CA LEU A 125 -1.40 8.28 -0.10
C LEU A 125 -2.14 7.54 -1.21
N VAL A 126 -3.32 7.00 -0.88
CA VAL A 126 -4.09 6.21 -1.81
C VAL A 126 -5.36 6.94 -2.23
N TYR A 127 -5.75 6.76 -3.49
CA TYR A 127 -7.05 7.23 -3.97
C TYR A 127 -7.89 6.05 -4.47
N LEU A 128 -9.19 6.18 -4.27
CA LEU A 128 -10.20 5.28 -4.79
C LEU A 128 -11.08 6.06 -5.77
N LEU A 129 -11.54 5.35 -6.79
CA LEU A 129 -12.51 5.88 -7.72
C LEU A 129 -13.90 5.40 -7.32
N ASP A 130 -14.92 6.14 -7.74
CA ASP A 130 -16.30 5.71 -7.67
C ASP A 130 -16.53 4.42 -8.50
N ASP A 131 -17.70 3.79 -8.35
CA ASP A 131 -18.05 2.55 -9.05
C ASP A 131 -18.01 2.70 -10.58
N SER A 132 -18.32 3.90 -11.08
CA SER A 132 -18.24 4.23 -12.51
C SER A 132 -16.83 4.53 -12.99
N GLU A 133 -15.87 4.64 -12.08
CA GLU A 133 -14.49 5.06 -12.32
C GLU A 133 -14.38 6.42 -13.04
N THR A 134 -15.32 7.33 -12.79
CA THR A 134 -15.37 8.67 -13.41
C THR A 134 -14.86 9.78 -12.50
N SER A 135 -14.87 9.56 -11.18
CA SER A 135 -14.38 10.54 -10.19
C SER A 135 -13.59 9.88 -9.06
N VAL A 136 -12.79 10.70 -8.38
CA VAL A 136 -12.13 10.30 -7.15
C VAL A 136 -13.15 10.34 -6.02
N ASP A 137 -13.44 9.18 -5.44
CA ASP A 137 -14.40 9.04 -4.33
C ASP A 137 -13.75 9.25 -2.97
N ARG A 138 -12.50 8.77 -2.79
CA ARG A 138 -11.77 8.88 -1.53
C ARG A 138 -10.29 9.17 -1.78
N ILE A 139 -9.70 9.93 -0.85
CA ILE A 139 -8.25 10.16 -0.77
C ILE A 139 -7.85 9.88 0.68
N VAL A 140 -7.03 8.86 0.87
CA VAL A 140 -6.74 8.32 2.20
C VAL A 140 -5.23 8.18 2.38
N LEU A 141 -4.70 8.70 3.50
CA LEU A 141 -3.35 8.36 3.93
C LEU A 141 -3.40 7.10 4.79
N VAL A 142 -2.57 6.11 4.46
CA VAL A 142 -2.54 4.84 5.17
C VAL A 142 -1.13 4.47 5.61
N GLN A 143 -1.01 3.91 6.80
CA GLN A 143 0.15 3.08 7.13
C GLN A 143 -0.23 1.63 6.95
N ARG A 144 0.51 0.97 6.10
CA ARG A 144 0.30 -0.42 5.74
C ARG A 144 1.41 -1.29 6.29
N HIS A 145 1.07 -2.46 6.79
CA HIS A 145 2.01 -3.52 7.07
C HIS A 145 1.58 -4.80 6.35
N LYS A 146 2.36 -5.23 5.37
CA LYS A 146 2.06 -6.40 4.52
C LYS A 146 0.66 -6.30 3.87
N LYS A 147 -0.27 -7.15 4.25
CA LYS A 147 -1.64 -7.21 3.71
C LYS A 147 -2.67 -6.48 4.59
N SER A 148 -2.22 -5.78 5.63
CA SER A 148 -3.10 -5.10 6.58
C SER A 148 -2.87 -3.60 6.58
N VAL A 149 -3.94 -2.84 6.72
CA VAL A 149 -3.90 -1.41 7.04
C VAL A 149 -3.80 -1.30 8.55
N VAL A 150 -2.78 -0.62 9.05
CA VAL A 150 -2.54 -0.42 10.49
C VAL A 150 -3.44 0.70 11.01
N TRP A 151 -3.48 1.81 10.26
CA TRP A 151 -4.38 2.93 10.48
C TRP A 151 -4.59 3.69 9.15
N MET A 152 -5.61 4.53 9.12
CA MET A 152 -5.94 5.38 7.97
C MET A 152 -6.41 6.76 8.41
N ILE A 153 -6.20 7.77 7.55
CA ILE A 153 -6.73 9.13 7.68
C ILE A 153 -7.39 9.48 6.36
N ASP A 154 -8.70 9.71 6.38
CA ASP A 154 -9.45 10.17 5.20
C ASP A 154 -9.28 11.68 5.03
N LEU A 155 -8.74 12.11 3.91
CA LEU A 155 -8.42 13.53 3.65
C LEU A 155 -9.60 14.31 3.07
N LEU A 156 -10.66 13.63 2.62
CA LEU A 156 -11.89 14.27 2.12
C LEU A 156 -12.98 14.43 3.19
N GLY A 157 -12.71 13.95 4.41
CA GLY A 157 -13.68 13.90 5.50
C GLY A 157 -14.43 12.56 5.55
N GLU A 158 -14.89 12.20 6.74
CA GLU A 158 -15.47 10.89 7.01
C GLU A 158 -16.72 10.62 6.18
N LYS A 159 -16.60 9.77 5.17
CA LYS A 159 -17.70 8.88 4.82
C LYS A 159 -17.62 7.69 5.77
N PRO A 160 -18.69 7.35 6.53
CA PRO A 160 -18.65 6.24 7.47
C PRO A 160 -18.34 4.92 6.71
N MET A 161 -17.12 4.45 6.83
CA MET A 161 -16.78 3.08 6.43
C MET A 161 -17.04 2.15 7.61
N ALA A 162 -17.69 1.02 7.32
CA ALA A 162 -17.68 -0.11 8.24
C ALA A 162 -16.20 -0.49 8.52
N GLN A 163 -15.72 -0.11 9.69
CA GLN A 163 -14.37 -0.41 10.12
C GLN A 163 -14.26 -1.91 10.39
N ASN A 164 -13.80 -2.68 9.41
CA ASN A 164 -13.18 -3.98 9.69
C ASN A 164 -11.74 -3.74 10.17
N ILE A 165 -11.59 -3.03 11.27
CA ILE A 165 -10.37 -3.06 12.07
C ILE A 165 -10.37 -4.45 12.71
N ILE A 166 -9.60 -5.37 12.13
CA ILE A 166 -9.28 -6.62 12.82
C ILE A 166 -8.35 -6.20 13.96
N PRO A 167 -8.78 -6.30 15.23
CA PRO A 167 -7.88 -6.05 16.34
C PRO A 167 -6.68 -6.98 16.18
N LEU A 168 -5.48 -6.46 16.30
CA LEU A 168 -4.30 -7.30 16.43
C LEU A 168 -4.54 -8.16 17.68
N ALA A 169 -4.84 -9.45 17.48
CA ALA A 169 -5.00 -10.36 18.60
C ALA A 169 -3.70 -10.32 19.40
N GLU A 170 -3.82 -10.01 20.69
CA GLU A 170 -2.71 -10.17 21.63
C GLU A 170 -2.16 -11.61 21.47
N PRO A 171 -0.84 -11.79 21.47
CA PRO A 171 -0.28 -13.14 21.43
C PRO A 171 -0.86 -13.92 22.61
N PRO A 172 -1.34 -15.16 22.38
CA PRO A 172 -1.81 -15.98 23.47
C PRO A 172 -0.67 -16.11 24.47
N GLY A 173 -0.95 -15.70 25.73
CA GLY A 173 -0.05 -15.89 26.84
C GLY A 173 0.37 -17.35 26.92
N ASP A 174 1.60 -17.58 27.33
CA ASP A 174 2.29 -18.86 27.45
C ASP A 174 1.36 -20.00 27.86
N ALA A 175 0.92 -20.77 26.88
CA ALA A 175 0.35 -22.10 27.08
C ALA A 175 1.33 -23.11 26.52
N ASP A 176 1.93 -23.84 27.44
CA ASP A 176 2.75 -25.05 27.32
C ASP A 176 3.10 -25.49 25.89
N GLY A 177 4.36 -25.31 25.49
CA GLY A 177 4.93 -25.69 24.19
C GLY A 177 4.97 -27.19 23.86
N ALA A 178 4.33 -28.05 24.67
CA ALA A 178 4.35 -29.51 24.47
C ALA A 178 3.19 -30.06 23.61
N SER A 179 2.13 -29.27 23.36
CA SER A 179 0.91 -29.79 22.70
C SER A 179 0.87 -29.58 21.18
N VAL A 180 1.66 -28.65 20.62
CA VAL A 180 1.59 -28.28 19.20
C VAL A 180 2.42 -29.23 18.31
N ALA A 181 3.48 -29.82 18.85
CA ALA A 181 4.39 -30.70 18.09
C ALA A 181 3.75 -32.03 17.67
N LYS A 182 2.73 -32.52 18.37
CA LYS A 182 2.07 -33.81 18.08
C LYS A 182 1.08 -33.80 16.92
N ARG A 183 0.71 -32.63 16.39
CA ARG A 183 -0.31 -32.52 15.32
C ARG A 183 0.21 -32.40 13.90
N ILE A 184 1.52 -32.27 13.72
CA ILE A 184 2.10 -31.93 12.39
C ILE A 184 2.81 -33.10 11.73
N ILE A 185 3.08 -34.21 12.44
CA ILE A 185 3.80 -35.34 11.84
C ILE A 185 2.80 -36.48 11.60
N LYS A 186 2.26 -36.55 10.38
CA LYS A 186 1.70 -37.81 9.86
C LYS A 186 2.82 -38.56 9.16
N PRO A 187 3.13 -39.81 9.54
CA PRO A 187 4.11 -40.59 8.82
C PRO A 187 3.62 -40.87 7.39
N LYS A 188 4.52 -40.72 6.43
CA LYS A 188 4.32 -41.07 5.03
C LYS A 188 4.12 -42.58 4.96
N GLN A 189 3.00 -43.05 4.44
CA GLN A 189 2.81 -44.47 4.11
C GLN A 189 3.77 -44.86 2.96
N GLU A 190 4.60 -45.82 3.21
CA GLU A 190 5.39 -46.49 2.17
C GLU A 190 4.46 -47.29 1.26
N ILE A 191 4.52 -46.99 -0.03
CA ILE A 191 3.86 -47.77 -1.07
C ILE A 191 4.85 -48.93 -1.39
N ASN A 192 4.48 -50.14 -1.04
CA ASN A 192 5.17 -51.35 -1.51
C ASN A 192 4.81 -51.56 -2.98
N ASP A 193 5.77 -51.38 -3.86
CA ASP A 193 5.72 -51.90 -5.23
C ASP A 193 5.96 -53.38 -5.21
N ASP A 194 4.94 -54.20 -5.32
CA ASP A 194 5.05 -55.62 -5.64
C ASP A 194 5.43 -55.78 -7.11
N GLU A 195 6.66 -56.17 -7.35
CA GLU A 195 7.12 -56.71 -8.62
C GLU A 195 6.31 -57.96 -8.96
N GLN A 196 5.51 -57.91 -10.03
CA GLN A 196 5.05 -59.11 -10.72
C GLN A 196 5.87 -59.32 -11.99
N ASP A 197 6.79 -60.22 -11.85
CA ASP A 197 7.49 -60.93 -12.88
C ASP A 197 6.49 -61.70 -13.76
N VAL A 198 6.45 -61.46 -15.05
CA VAL A 198 5.76 -62.33 -16.04
C VAL A 198 6.75 -62.65 -17.16
N SER A 199 7.30 -63.81 -16.99
CA SER A 199 8.11 -64.54 -17.94
C SER A 199 7.24 -65.06 -19.09
N ALA A 200 7.81 -64.98 -20.27
CA ALA A 200 7.74 -65.91 -21.42
C ALA A 200 6.43 -66.15 -22.16
N GLY A 201 6.52 -65.97 -23.47
CA GLY A 201 5.65 -66.51 -24.50
C GLY A 201 5.92 -65.88 -25.85
#